data_724074209222511ae8fc4089712a93dd
#
_entry.id   724074209222511ae8fc4089712a93dd
#
_cell.length_a   1.000
_cell.length_b   1.000
_cell.length_c   1.000
_cell.angle_alpha   90.00
_cell.angle_beta   90.00
_cell.angle_gamma   90.00
#
_symmetry.space_group_name_H-M   'P 1'
#
loop_
_entity.id
_entity.type
_entity.pdbx_description
1 polymer ?
#
loop_
_entity_poly.entity_id
_entity_poly.type
_entity_poly.pdbx_seq_one_letter_code
_entity_poly.pdbx_strand_id
1 'polypeptide(L)'
;MNIALIAHDSKKELMVQFCIAYCRVLSQHDLCATGTTGKLVAEATGLRIQRFLSGTHGGDQQIAARIACNEIDLLLFFRDPISAKPHEPNEMNLLRLCDVHNIPIATNIATAEVPVSYTHLTLPTILLV
;
A
#
# COMPACT_ATOMS: atom_id res chain seq x y z
N MET A 1 -2.50 11.73 4.30
CA MET A 1 -2.89 10.95 3.11
C MET A 1 -3.49 9.62 3.53
N ASN A 2 -4.32 9.06 2.68
CA ASN A 2 -4.83 7.70 2.86
C ASN A 2 -3.96 6.75 2.04
N ILE A 3 -3.22 5.90 2.72
CA ILE A 3 -2.26 4.97 2.10
C ILE A 3 -2.78 3.54 2.27
N ALA A 4 -2.87 2.82 1.17
CA ALA A 4 -3.27 1.41 1.18
C ALA A 4 -2.07 0.50 0.98
N LEU A 5 -2.03 -0.58 1.75
CA LEU A 5 -0.93 -1.55 1.73
C LEU A 5 -1.45 -2.92 1.30
N ILE A 6 -0.87 -3.45 0.24
CA ILE A 6 -1.14 -4.81 -0.24
C ILE A 6 0.19 -5.48 -0.52
N ALA A 7 0.31 -6.76 -0.22
CA ALA A 7 1.50 -7.52 -0.55
C ALA A 7 1.13 -8.97 -0.88
N HIS A 8 1.73 -9.50 -1.95
CA HIS A 8 1.69 -10.94 -2.20
C HIS A 8 2.39 -11.67 -1.06
N ASP A 9 2.08 -12.95 -0.88
CA ASP A 9 2.60 -13.72 0.25
C ASP A 9 4.12 -13.65 0.36
N SER A 10 4.83 -13.81 -0.76
CA SER A 10 6.29 -13.77 -0.78
C SER A 10 6.88 -12.40 -0.48
N LYS A 11 6.06 -11.35 -0.49
CA LYS A 11 6.50 -9.96 -0.27
C LYS A 11 6.00 -9.37 1.05
N LYS A 12 5.29 -10.13 1.85
CA LYS A 12 4.74 -9.63 3.11
C LYS A 12 5.84 -9.24 4.10
N GLU A 13 6.90 -10.03 4.19
CA GLU A 13 8.01 -9.70 5.06
C GLU A 13 8.70 -8.40 4.64
N LEU A 14 8.87 -8.21 3.33
CA LEU A 14 9.45 -6.98 2.80
C LEU A 14 8.56 -5.78 3.12
N MET A 15 7.24 -5.93 3.01
CA MET A 15 6.30 -4.87 3.39
C MET A 15 6.43 -4.53 4.87
N VAL A 16 6.56 -5.54 5.74
CA VAL A 16 6.75 -5.32 7.17
C VAL A 16 8.03 -4.54 7.43
N GLN A 17 9.13 -4.94 6.80
CA GLN A 17 10.41 -4.26 6.97
C GLN A 17 10.36 -2.82 6.47
N PHE A 18 9.69 -2.58 5.35
CA PHE A 18 9.48 -1.23 4.82
C PHE A 18 8.71 -0.37 5.83
N CYS A 19 7.64 -0.91 6.38
CA CYS A 19 6.82 -0.18 7.35
C CYS A 19 7.56 0.08 8.66
N ILE A 20 8.45 -0.82 9.07
CA ILE A 20 9.32 -0.58 10.23
C ILE A 20 10.26 0.59 9.94
N ALA A 21 10.91 0.58 8.78
CA ALA A 21 11.87 1.60 8.41
C ALA A 21 11.23 2.99 8.31
N TYR A 22 10.00 3.07 7.81
CA TYR A 22 9.30 4.33 7.60
C TYR A 22 8.16 4.54 8.60
N CYS A 23 8.21 3.88 9.75
CA CYS A 23 7.14 3.90 10.74
C CYS A 23 6.76 5.32 11.17
N ARG A 24 7.76 6.16 11.42
CA ARG A 24 7.53 7.53 11.87
C ARG A 24 6.75 8.34 10.82
N VAL A 25 7.13 8.22 9.56
CA VAL A 25 6.43 8.92 8.47
C VAL A 25 5.02 8.36 8.31
N LEU A 26 4.90 7.04 8.27
CA LEU A 26 3.60 6.39 8.08
C LEU A 26 2.63 6.67 9.22
N SER A 27 3.12 6.88 10.43
CA SER A 27 2.26 7.18 11.57
C SER A 27 1.50 8.50 11.44
N GLN A 28 1.92 9.35 10.52
CA GLN A 28 1.27 10.64 10.27
C GLN A 28 0.14 10.55 9.24
N HIS A 29 -0.10 9.37 8.71
CA HIS A 29 -1.09 9.15 7.65
C HIS A 29 -2.11 8.11 8.07
N ASP A 30 -3.23 8.06 7.36
CA ASP A 30 -4.26 7.06 7.56
C ASP A 30 -3.93 5.84 6.73
N LEU A 31 -3.76 4.70 7.39
CA LEU A 31 -3.34 3.46 6.74
C LEU A 31 -4.49 2.47 6.68
N CYS A 32 -4.60 1.78 5.55
CA CYS A 32 -5.46 0.62 5.41
C CYS A 32 -4.70 -0.49 4.68
N ALA A 33 -5.14 -1.72 4.85
CA ALA A 33 -4.44 -2.86 4.26
C ALA A 33 -5.37 -4.06 4.15
N THR A 34 -5.04 -4.99 3.26
CA THR A 34 -5.67 -6.30 3.27
C THR A 34 -5.35 -7.00 4.59
N GLY A 35 -6.26 -7.90 5.02
CA GLY A 35 -6.28 -8.38 6.40
C GLY A 35 -4.97 -8.96 6.91
N THR A 36 -4.37 -9.91 6.19
CA THR A 36 -3.13 -10.53 6.64
C THR A 36 -1.96 -9.57 6.64
N THR A 37 -1.82 -8.76 5.59
CA THR A 37 -0.79 -7.73 5.51
C THR A 37 -0.93 -6.73 6.65
N GLY A 38 -2.15 -6.23 6.86
CA GLY A 38 -2.41 -5.27 7.92
C GLY A 38 -2.11 -5.81 9.30
N LYS A 39 -2.44 -7.07 9.55
CA LYS A 39 -2.15 -7.72 10.83
C LYS A 39 -0.65 -7.79 11.09
N LEU A 40 0.12 -8.25 10.10
CA LEU A 40 1.57 -8.41 10.25
C LEU A 40 2.25 -7.07 10.46
N VAL A 41 1.86 -6.05 9.71
CA VAL A 41 2.44 -4.72 9.84
C VAL A 41 2.08 -4.10 11.20
N ALA A 42 0.83 -4.20 11.62
CA ALA A 42 0.40 -3.63 12.90
C ALA A 42 1.11 -4.28 14.08
N GLU A 43 1.28 -5.60 14.04
CA GLU A 43 1.99 -6.33 15.10
C GLU A 43 3.47 -5.93 15.18
N ALA A 44 4.10 -5.70 14.04
CA ALA A 44 5.53 -5.39 14.00
C ALA A 44 5.84 -3.93 14.31
N THR A 45 4.93 -3.02 14.02
CA THR A 45 5.20 -1.57 14.07
C THR A 45 4.39 -0.83 15.13
N GLY A 46 3.26 -1.39 15.55
CA GLY A 46 2.32 -0.67 16.40
C GLY A 46 1.50 0.38 15.67
N LEU A 47 1.63 0.47 14.34
CA LEU A 47 0.84 1.40 13.56
C LEU A 47 -0.64 1.06 13.62
N ARG A 48 -1.48 2.10 13.61
CA ARG A 48 -2.92 1.95 13.55
C ARG A 48 -3.33 1.77 12.10
N ILE A 49 -3.83 0.57 11.76
CA ILE A 49 -4.17 0.20 10.39
C ILE A 49 -5.61 -0.30 10.33
N GLN A 50 -6.41 0.28 9.43
CA GLN A 50 -7.71 -0.27 9.12
C GLN A 50 -7.52 -1.53 8.27
N ARG A 51 -7.93 -2.68 8.81
CA ARG A 51 -7.76 -3.95 8.10
C ARG A 51 -9.05 -4.33 7.38
N PHE A 52 -8.92 -4.63 6.10
CA PHE A 52 -9.98 -5.22 5.31
C PHE A 52 -9.90 -6.74 5.37
N LEU A 53 -10.70 -7.42 4.57
CA LEU A 53 -10.59 -8.87 4.43
C LEU A 53 -9.23 -9.22 3.83
N SER A 54 -8.79 -10.46 4.02
CA SER A 54 -7.57 -10.93 3.37
C SER A 54 -7.76 -10.93 1.84
N GLY A 55 -6.66 -10.95 1.10
CA GLY A 55 -6.72 -10.97 -0.37
C GLY A 55 -7.48 -12.17 -0.90
N THR A 56 -7.43 -13.32 -0.18
CA THR A 56 -8.16 -14.53 -0.58
C THR A 56 -9.66 -14.41 -0.35
N HIS A 57 -10.12 -13.43 0.42
CA HIS A 57 -11.52 -13.23 0.77
C HIS A 57 -12.07 -11.89 0.26
N GLY A 58 -11.39 -11.26 -0.69
CA GLY A 58 -11.90 -10.06 -1.33
C GLY A 58 -11.38 -8.74 -0.76
N GLY A 59 -10.33 -8.77 0.06
CA GLY A 59 -9.74 -7.54 0.60
C GLY A 59 -9.24 -6.58 -0.46
N ASP A 60 -8.67 -7.11 -1.54
CA ASP A 60 -8.22 -6.32 -2.67
C ASP A 60 -9.38 -5.60 -3.36
N GLN A 61 -10.56 -6.23 -3.42
CA GLN A 61 -11.76 -5.62 -3.99
C GLN A 61 -12.28 -4.50 -3.10
N GLN A 62 -12.14 -4.63 -1.79
CA GLN A 62 -12.50 -3.55 -0.86
C GLN A 62 -11.62 -2.33 -1.07
N ILE A 63 -10.31 -2.54 -1.25
CA ILE A 63 -9.39 -1.45 -1.57
C ILE A 63 -9.71 -0.86 -2.94
N ALA A 64 -10.01 -1.69 -3.93
CA ALA A 64 -10.40 -1.22 -5.26
C ALA A 64 -11.62 -0.30 -5.19
N ALA A 65 -12.62 -0.64 -4.36
CA ALA A 65 -13.80 0.21 -4.18
C ALA A 65 -13.42 1.57 -3.57
N ARG A 66 -12.49 1.60 -2.64
CA ARG A 66 -11.99 2.84 -2.05
C ARG A 66 -11.25 3.70 -3.07
N ILE A 67 -10.47 3.08 -3.95
CA ILE A 67 -9.79 3.77 -5.04
C ILE A 67 -10.83 4.41 -5.96
N ALA A 68 -11.86 3.66 -6.34
CA ALA A 68 -12.91 4.15 -7.21
C ALA A 68 -13.68 5.33 -6.60
N CYS A 69 -13.73 5.43 -5.29
CA CYS A 69 -14.38 6.55 -4.58
C CYS A 69 -13.41 7.68 -4.24
N ASN A 70 -12.20 7.66 -4.76
CA ASN A 70 -11.15 8.66 -4.50
C ASN A 70 -10.79 8.78 -3.02
N GLU A 71 -10.85 7.68 -2.29
CA GLU A 71 -10.53 7.65 -0.86
C GLU A 71 -9.10 7.19 -0.57
N ILE A 72 -8.33 6.81 -1.60
CA ILE A 72 -6.94 6.38 -1.47
C ILE A 72 -6.05 7.35 -2.22
N ASP A 73 -5.00 7.82 -1.57
CA ASP A 73 -4.04 8.77 -2.15
C ASP A 73 -2.77 8.10 -2.65
N LEU A 74 -2.45 6.92 -2.13
CA LEU A 74 -1.26 6.17 -2.52
C LEU A 74 -1.50 4.70 -2.26
N LEU A 75 -1.18 3.86 -3.26
CA LEU A 75 -1.25 2.41 -3.11
C LEU A 75 0.16 1.83 -3.13
N LEU A 76 0.52 1.11 -2.08
CA LEU A 76 1.76 0.35 -2.01
C LEU A 76 1.40 -1.12 -2.18
N PHE A 77 1.64 -1.66 -3.37
CA PHE A 77 1.31 -3.03 -3.71
C PHE A 77 2.58 -3.79 -4.06
N PHE A 78 3.21 -4.39 -3.06
CA PHE A 78 4.43 -5.18 -3.27
C PHE A 78 4.04 -6.52 -3.88
N ARG A 79 4.28 -6.65 -5.16
CA ARG A 79 3.84 -7.81 -5.92
C ARG A 79 4.99 -8.78 -6.22
N ASP A 80 4.63 -10.03 -6.39
CA ASP A 80 5.53 -11.07 -6.87
C ASP A 80 5.30 -11.23 -8.37
N PRO A 81 6.22 -10.77 -9.22
CA PRO A 81 6.02 -10.83 -10.67
C PRO A 81 6.23 -12.21 -11.26
N ILE A 82 6.76 -13.16 -10.48
CA ILE A 82 7.20 -14.45 -11.01
C ILE A 82 6.31 -15.60 -10.55
N SER A 83 5.98 -15.65 -9.26
CA SER A 83 5.37 -16.84 -8.67
C SER A 83 4.11 -16.54 -7.85
N ALA A 84 3.40 -15.47 -8.18
CA ALA A 84 2.15 -15.16 -7.52
C ALA A 84 1.14 -16.30 -7.71
N LYS A 85 0.44 -16.65 -6.64
CA LYS A 85 -0.53 -17.73 -6.65
C LYS A 85 -1.89 -17.24 -7.16
N PRO A 86 -2.74 -18.14 -7.71
CA PRO A 86 -4.04 -17.73 -8.27
C PRO A 86 -4.96 -17.04 -7.26
N HIS A 87 -4.83 -17.34 -5.96
CA HIS A 87 -5.68 -16.76 -4.93
C HIS A 87 -5.21 -15.38 -4.45
N GLU A 88 -4.05 -14.93 -4.91
CA GLU A 88 -3.50 -13.65 -4.49
C GLU A 88 -4.19 -12.49 -5.23
N PRO A 89 -4.12 -11.25 -4.69
CA PRO A 89 -4.80 -10.11 -5.28
C PRO A 89 -4.50 -9.92 -6.75
N ASN A 90 -5.54 -9.55 -7.51
CA ASN A 90 -5.40 -9.28 -8.94
C ASN A 90 -4.80 -7.90 -9.16
N GLU A 91 -3.51 -7.87 -9.42
CA GLU A 91 -2.76 -6.65 -9.63
C GLU A 91 -3.20 -5.86 -10.86
N MET A 92 -3.63 -6.53 -11.93
CA MET A 92 -4.01 -5.84 -13.16
C MET A 92 -5.21 -4.93 -12.96
N ASN A 93 -6.20 -5.39 -12.20
CA ASN A 93 -7.38 -4.57 -11.91
C ASN A 93 -7.01 -3.35 -11.07
N LEU A 94 -6.17 -3.53 -10.06
CA LEU A 94 -5.74 -2.44 -9.19
C LEU A 94 -4.87 -1.44 -9.94
N LEU A 95 -3.96 -1.90 -10.78
CA LEU A 95 -3.13 -1.02 -11.61
C LEU A 95 -4.00 -0.16 -12.52
N ARG A 96 -4.98 -0.78 -13.18
CA ARG A 96 -5.88 -0.07 -14.08
C ARG A 96 -6.69 1.00 -13.34
N LEU A 97 -7.21 0.66 -12.16
CA LEU A 97 -7.97 1.62 -11.36
C LEU A 97 -7.13 2.79 -10.91
N CYS A 98 -5.89 2.54 -10.52
CA CYS A 98 -4.97 3.61 -10.14
C CYS A 98 -4.70 4.53 -11.32
N ASP A 99 -4.50 3.98 -12.52
CA ASP A 99 -4.29 4.80 -13.71
C ASP A 99 -5.52 5.62 -14.06
N VAL A 100 -6.72 5.03 -13.96
CA VAL A 100 -7.97 5.74 -14.24
C VAL A 100 -8.17 6.90 -13.28
N HIS A 101 -7.85 6.72 -12.02
CA HIS A 101 -8.08 7.72 -10.97
C HIS A 101 -6.85 8.56 -10.63
N ASN A 102 -5.75 8.39 -11.37
CA ASN A 102 -4.50 9.12 -11.16
C ASN A 102 -3.95 8.96 -9.75
N ILE A 103 -4.00 7.72 -9.24
CA ILE A 103 -3.47 7.41 -7.92
C ILE A 103 -2.08 6.81 -8.08
N PRO A 104 -1.05 7.37 -7.41
CA PRO A 104 0.28 6.78 -7.45
C PRO A 104 0.27 5.37 -6.90
N ILE A 105 0.94 4.46 -7.59
CA ILE A 105 1.10 3.09 -7.15
C ILE A 105 2.56 2.71 -7.17
N ALA A 106 3.05 2.09 -6.09
CA ALA A 106 4.38 1.54 -6.01
C ALA A 106 4.29 0.02 -5.91
N THR A 107 4.94 -0.68 -6.82
CA THR A 107 4.87 -2.15 -6.88
C THR A 107 6.10 -2.83 -6.32
N ASN A 108 7.08 -2.06 -5.86
CA ASN A 108 8.30 -2.57 -5.25
C ASN A 108 8.83 -1.54 -4.25
N ILE A 109 9.79 -1.97 -3.43
CA ILE A 109 10.30 -1.12 -2.35
C ILE A 109 10.99 0.14 -2.86
N ALA A 110 11.74 0.04 -3.95
CA ALA A 110 12.47 1.19 -4.48
C ALA A 110 11.52 2.31 -4.91
N THR A 111 10.43 1.96 -5.59
CA THR A 111 9.42 2.92 -5.98
C THR A 111 8.65 3.46 -4.78
N ALA A 112 8.39 2.61 -3.79
CA ALA A 112 7.64 3.00 -2.60
C ALA A 112 8.40 4.04 -1.75
N GLU A 113 9.71 4.00 -1.75
CA GLU A 113 10.53 4.93 -0.98
C GLU A 113 10.39 6.37 -1.47
N VAL A 114 10.15 6.57 -2.75
CA VAL A 114 10.07 7.91 -3.34
C VAL A 114 8.90 8.71 -2.77
N PRO A 115 7.63 8.28 -2.87
CA PRO A 115 6.53 9.07 -2.33
C PRO A 115 6.58 9.20 -0.81
N VAL A 116 7.05 8.19 -0.10
CA VAL A 116 7.15 8.25 1.35
C VAL A 116 8.23 9.24 1.78
N SER A 117 9.35 9.28 1.07
CA SER A 117 10.38 10.27 1.33
C SER A 117 9.88 11.69 1.07
N TYR A 118 9.12 11.89 0.00
CA TYR A 118 8.55 13.21 -0.31
C TYR A 118 7.50 13.63 0.69
N THR A 119 6.70 12.72 1.22
CA THR A 119 5.75 13.07 2.29
C THR A 119 6.47 13.46 3.58
N HIS A 120 7.70 13.00 3.77
CA HIS A 120 8.54 13.38 4.89
C HIS A 120 9.16 14.77 4.69
N LEU A 121 9.37 15.18 3.43
CA LEU A 121 9.89 16.49 3.08
C LEU A 121 8.79 17.54 3.10
N THR A 122 9.17 18.80 3.06
CA THR A 122 8.19 19.87 3.05
C THR A 122 7.50 19.95 1.68
N LEU A 123 6.22 20.26 1.69
CA LEU A 123 5.43 20.42 0.48
C LEU A 123 6.01 21.46 -0.50
N PRO A 124 6.52 22.62 -0.05
CA PRO A 124 7.12 23.60 -0.97
C PRO A 124 8.25 23.03 -1.82
N THR A 125 9.01 22.10 -1.30
CA THR A 125 10.08 21.44 -2.06
C THR A 125 9.52 20.71 -3.27
N ILE A 126 8.38 20.09 -3.13
CA ILE A 126 7.73 19.37 -4.22
C ILE A 126 7.22 20.35 -5.28
N LEU A 127 6.66 21.46 -4.85
CA LEU A 127 6.09 22.44 -5.76
C LEU A 127 7.13 23.18 -6.58
N LEU A 128 8.36 23.25 -6.11
CA LEU A 128 9.46 23.90 -6.83
C LEU A 128 10.04 23.04 -7.93
N VAL A 129 9.71 21.78 -7.96
CA VAL A 129 10.14 20.85 -8.98
C VAL A 129 9.11 20.78 -10.10
#